data_00daabe1bde26966feee66f034aa0480
#
_entry.id   00daabe1bde26966feee66f034aa0480
#
_cell.length_a   1.000
_cell.length_b   1.000
_cell.length_c   1.000
_cell.angle_alpha   90.00
_cell.angle_beta   90.00
_cell.angle_gamma   90.00
#
_symmetry.space_group_name_H-M   'P 1'
#
loop_
_entity.id
_entity.type
_entity.pdbx_description
1 polymer ?
#
loop_
_entity_poly.entity_id
_entity_poly.type
_entity_poly.pdbx_seq_one_letter_code
_entity_poly.pdbx_strand_id
1 'polypeptide(L)'
;PLSAILLAVPSWFGKIPLYLALCLLNAAAWWMTAQLSNAMTGSGRTPDPWLEALPGIVTITFVFDMFDLGQPNLVLLAMMLLGFRWLWQERAWLSGGMFALAAAIKVFPVAVLPYLLWRRRWASATSMVACLGIFLFLVPAPIRGFERNVSELATWYRGMVGSNSEQGFGQRDAQNWSWVNQSVIAVTHRLVRPINYNQIDPAKPAQYMNVADLDYKTANWIVLALFAAIGLGFIGIIPARSKMTSRSTAEEVGILLCLMTIASPLARQYYFVWLFFP
;
A
#
# COMPACT_ATOMS: atom_id res chain seq x y z
N PRO A 1 -1.72 -9.14 12.53
CA PRO A 1 -1.22 -10.26 13.34
C PRO A 1 0.13 -10.78 12.85
N LEU A 2 0.29 -11.05 11.53
CA LEU A 2 1.53 -11.61 10.98
C LEU A 2 2.74 -10.69 11.21
N SER A 3 2.61 -9.39 10.97
CA SER A 3 3.68 -8.42 11.21
C SER A 3 4.17 -8.42 12.65
N ALA A 4 3.28 -8.53 13.62
CA ALA A 4 3.64 -8.63 15.03
C ALA A 4 4.46 -9.89 15.34
N ILE A 5 4.13 -11.01 14.70
CA ILE A 5 4.88 -12.27 14.86
C ILE A 5 6.27 -12.16 14.23
N LEU A 6 6.36 -11.61 13.02
CA LEU A 6 7.64 -11.43 12.33
C LEU A 6 8.59 -10.50 13.10
N LEU A 7 8.04 -9.49 13.78
CA LEU A 7 8.83 -8.53 14.56
C LEU A 7 9.07 -8.97 16.01
N ALA A 8 8.38 -10.02 16.49
CA ALA A 8 8.51 -10.47 17.86
C ALA A 8 9.97 -10.91 18.19
N VAL A 9 10.57 -11.74 17.34
CA VAL A 9 11.93 -12.24 17.58
C VAL A 9 12.97 -11.12 17.61
N PRO A 10 13.06 -10.22 16.62
CA PRO A 10 13.96 -9.08 16.70
C PRO A 10 13.70 -8.16 17.91
N SER A 11 12.45 -8.04 18.36
CA SER A 11 12.11 -7.20 19.51
C SER A 11 12.63 -7.73 20.85
N TRP A 12 12.92 -9.01 20.98
CA TRP A 12 13.51 -9.60 22.18
C TRP A 12 14.90 -9.03 22.48
N PHE A 13 15.60 -8.58 21.46
CA PHE A 13 16.94 -7.97 21.59
C PHE A 13 16.88 -6.46 21.93
N GLY A 14 15.69 -5.89 22.03
CA GLY A 14 15.47 -4.49 22.35
C GLY A 14 15.14 -3.60 21.14
N LYS A 15 14.88 -2.33 21.40
CA LYS A 15 14.43 -1.36 20.39
C LYS A 15 15.48 -1.07 19.31
N ILE A 16 16.76 -0.92 19.70
CA ILE A 16 17.85 -0.56 18.78
C ILE A 16 18.10 -1.69 17.79
N PRO A 17 18.32 -2.97 18.21
CA PRO A 17 18.47 -4.08 17.28
C PRO A 17 17.26 -4.26 16.35
N LEU A 18 16.04 -4.09 16.85
CA LEU A 18 14.83 -4.14 16.02
C LEU A 18 14.85 -3.04 14.95
N TYR A 19 15.18 -1.81 15.31
CA TYR A 19 15.26 -0.70 14.37
C TYR A 19 16.35 -0.94 13.31
N LEU A 20 17.54 -1.36 13.72
CA LEU A 20 18.64 -1.69 12.80
C LEU A 20 18.26 -2.82 11.85
N ALA A 21 17.58 -3.87 12.35
CA ALA A 21 17.12 -4.97 11.50
C ALA A 21 16.11 -4.48 10.45
N LEU A 22 15.19 -3.58 10.81
CA LEU A 22 14.25 -2.96 9.89
C LEU A 22 14.97 -2.07 8.86
N CYS A 23 15.98 -1.30 9.27
CA CYS A 23 16.79 -0.48 8.38
C CYS A 23 17.53 -1.35 7.35
N LEU A 24 18.21 -2.42 7.79
CA LEU A 24 18.90 -3.34 6.91
C LEU A 24 17.96 -4.05 5.94
N LEU A 25 16.79 -4.48 6.42
CA LEU A 25 15.77 -5.11 5.59
C LEU A 25 15.23 -4.14 4.52
N ASN A 26 14.98 -2.88 4.88
CA ASN A 26 14.55 -1.87 3.92
C ASN A 26 15.65 -1.48 2.94
N ALA A 27 16.92 -1.40 3.35
CA ALA A 27 18.05 -1.16 2.46
C ALA A 27 18.22 -2.29 1.43
N ALA A 28 18.13 -3.55 1.89
CA ALA A 28 18.13 -4.72 1.00
C ALA A 28 16.92 -4.71 0.05
N ALA A 29 15.75 -4.34 0.55
CA ALA A 29 14.54 -4.22 -0.26
C ALA A 29 14.65 -3.09 -1.29
N TRP A 30 15.28 -1.97 -0.94
CA TRP A 30 15.54 -0.88 -1.89
C TRP A 30 16.41 -1.33 -3.05
N TRP A 31 17.54 -2.00 -2.72
CA TRP A 31 18.40 -2.58 -3.74
C TRP A 31 17.64 -3.58 -4.62
N MET A 32 16.85 -4.49 -4.01
CA MET A 32 16.03 -5.46 -4.74
C MET A 32 14.98 -4.78 -5.62
N THR A 33 14.35 -3.69 -5.13
CA THR A 33 13.39 -2.89 -5.91
C THR A 33 14.04 -2.30 -7.15
N ALA A 34 15.24 -1.72 -7.04
CA ALA A 34 15.99 -1.21 -8.18
C ALA A 34 16.29 -2.31 -9.21
N GLN A 35 16.77 -3.46 -8.75
CA GLN A 35 17.04 -4.62 -9.63
C GLN A 35 15.78 -5.12 -10.33
N LEU A 36 14.67 -5.23 -9.60
CA LEU A 36 13.39 -5.67 -10.15
C LEU A 36 12.85 -4.64 -11.15
N SER A 37 12.94 -3.34 -10.84
CA SER A 37 12.52 -2.27 -11.74
C SER A 37 13.30 -2.35 -13.07
N ASN A 38 14.61 -2.42 -13.01
CA ASN A 38 15.45 -2.57 -14.19
C ASN A 38 15.10 -3.84 -14.99
N ALA A 39 14.87 -4.95 -14.32
CA ALA A 39 14.48 -6.21 -14.98
C ALA A 39 13.10 -6.19 -15.62
N MET A 40 12.18 -5.35 -15.10
CA MET A 40 10.80 -5.24 -15.57
C MET A 40 10.65 -4.17 -16.67
N THR A 41 11.44 -3.10 -16.63
CA THR A 41 11.39 -2.00 -17.59
C THR A 41 12.50 -2.09 -18.64
N GLY A 42 13.56 -2.83 -18.37
CA GLY A 42 14.74 -2.95 -19.20
C GLY A 42 14.44 -3.57 -20.57
N SER A 43 14.53 -2.73 -21.58
CA SER A 43 14.27 -3.04 -22.98
C SER A 43 15.57 -3.23 -23.78
N GLY A 44 16.64 -3.73 -23.17
CA GLY A 44 17.95 -3.92 -23.86
C GLY A 44 18.63 -2.61 -24.28
N ARG A 45 18.18 -1.47 -23.77
CA ARG A 45 18.86 -0.18 -23.94
C ARG A 45 20.09 -0.11 -23.05
N THR A 46 21.11 0.60 -23.51
CA THR A 46 22.22 1.03 -22.64
C THR A 46 21.62 1.78 -21.45
N PRO A 47 21.98 1.42 -20.22
CA PRO A 47 21.48 2.09 -19.04
C PRO A 47 21.77 3.61 -19.15
N ASP A 48 20.74 4.43 -19.01
CA ASP A 48 20.91 5.86 -18.84
C ASP A 48 21.01 6.14 -17.34
N PRO A 49 22.19 6.54 -16.82
CA PRO A 49 22.40 6.75 -15.39
C PRO A 49 21.40 7.76 -14.78
N TRP A 50 20.94 8.72 -15.56
CA TRP A 50 19.96 9.70 -15.10
C TRP A 50 18.57 9.10 -14.94
N LEU A 51 18.13 8.26 -15.87
CA LEU A 51 16.85 7.57 -15.78
C LEU A 51 16.84 6.54 -14.64
N GLU A 52 17.99 5.95 -14.33
CA GLU A 52 18.12 5.04 -13.18
C GLU A 52 18.14 5.79 -11.83
N ALA A 53 18.77 6.97 -11.79
CA ALA A 53 18.86 7.77 -10.57
C ALA A 53 17.58 8.55 -10.25
N LEU A 54 16.82 8.95 -11.27
CA LEU A 54 15.66 9.84 -11.13
C LEU A 54 14.61 9.31 -10.14
N PRO A 55 14.19 8.02 -10.16
CA PRO A 55 13.24 7.50 -9.17
C PRO A 55 13.78 7.63 -7.74
N GLY A 56 15.06 7.36 -7.53
CA GLY A 56 15.72 7.53 -6.24
C GLY A 56 15.73 8.98 -5.77
N ILE A 57 16.05 9.93 -6.66
CA ILE A 57 16.08 11.36 -6.36
C ILE A 57 14.68 11.86 -6.00
N VAL A 58 13.66 11.49 -6.77
CA VAL A 58 12.27 11.91 -6.54
C VAL A 58 11.71 11.36 -5.23
N THR A 59 12.09 10.13 -4.86
CA THR A 59 11.55 9.47 -3.68
C THR A 59 12.40 9.61 -2.43
N ILE A 60 13.57 10.24 -2.49
CA ILE A 60 14.56 10.27 -1.40
C ILE A 60 13.98 10.81 -0.07
N THR A 61 13.16 11.85 -0.13
CA THR A 61 12.50 12.42 1.06
C THR A 61 11.54 11.43 1.72
N PHE A 62 10.80 10.67 0.92
CA PHE A 62 9.88 9.64 1.40
C PHE A 62 10.63 8.43 1.95
N VAL A 63 11.80 8.13 1.39
CA VAL A 63 12.68 7.07 1.88
C VAL A 63 13.22 7.46 3.26
N PHE A 64 13.67 8.69 3.47
CA PHE A 64 14.11 9.16 4.79
C PHE A 64 12.99 9.08 5.83
N ASP A 65 11.79 9.60 5.52
CA ASP A 65 10.63 9.52 6.41
C ASP A 65 10.27 8.06 6.76
N MET A 66 10.39 7.16 5.77
CA MET A 66 10.16 5.73 5.98
C MET A 66 11.20 5.11 6.94
N PHE A 67 12.49 5.44 6.78
CA PHE A 67 13.53 4.94 7.66
C PHE A 67 13.38 5.50 9.09
N ASP A 68 13.10 6.80 9.22
CA ASP A 68 12.89 7.44 10.52
C ASP A 68 11.75 6.79 11.31
N LEU A 69 10.66 6.46 10.63
CA LEU A 69 9.49 5.81 11.24
C LEU A 69 9.58 4.28 11.33
N GLY A 70 10.67 3.65 10.86
CA GLY A 70 10.82 2.20 10.85
C GLY A 70 9.73 1.47 10.05
N GLN A 71 9.26 2.05 8.93
CA GLN A 71 8.16 1.49 8.14
C GLN A 71 8.69 0.49 7.08
N PRO A 72 8.02 -0.64 6.82
CA PRO A 72 8.48 -1.68 5.89
C PRO A 72 8.01 -1.45 4.43
N ASN A 73 7.79 -0.20 3.99
CA ASN A 73 7.13 0.05 2.70
C ASN A 73 7.98 -0.31 1.49
N LEU A 74 9.32 -0.21 1.56
CA LEU A 74 10.20 -0.70 0.50
C LEU A 74 10.18 -2.23 0.43
N VAL A 75 10.10 -2.91 1.57
CA VAL A 75 9.93 -4.37 1.62
C VAL A 75 8.64 -4.76 0.90
N LEU A 76 7.54 -4.06 1.19
CA LEU A 76 6.26 -4.31 0.53
C LEU A 76 6.33 -4.02 -0.98
N LEU A 77 7.00 -2.94 -1.40
CA LEU A 77 7.19 -2.62 -2.81
C LEU A 77 7.98 -3.72 -3.52
N ALA A 78 9.10 -4.15 -2.94
CA ALA A 78 9.91 -5.24 -3.49
C ALA A 78 9.09 -6.53 -3.63
N MET A 79 8.27 -6.86 -2.63
CA MET A 79 7.37 -8.03 -2.66
C MET A 79 6.32 -7.88 -3.78
N MET A 80 5.73 -6.71 -3.94
CA MET A 80 4.76 -6.44 -5.01
C MET A 80 5.41 -6.60 -6.39
N LEU A 81 6.57 -6.00 -6.62
CA LEU A 81 7.29 -6.11 -7.89
C LEU A 81 7.70 -7.57 -8.19
N LEU A 82 8.15 -8.31 -7.18
CA LEU A 82 8.45 -9.74 -7.32
C LEU A 82 7.19 -10.54 -7.66
N GLY A 83 6.06 -10.23 -7.02
CA GLY A 83 4.76 -10.81 -7.33
C GLY A 83 4.34 -10.56 -8.78
N PHE A 84 4.50 -9.33 -9.28
CA PHE A 84 4.22 -8.99 -10.68
C PHE A 84 5.21 -9.66 -11.64
N ARG A 85 6.50 -9.71 -11.32
CA ARG A 85 7.49 -10.43 -12.13
C ARG A 85 7.11 -11.90 -12.28
N TRP A 86 6.74 -12.58 -11.19
CA TRP A 86 6.28 -13.97 -11.25
C TRP A 86 4.95 -14.13 -12.00
N LEU A 87 4.05 -13.14 -11.92
CA LEU A 87 2.82 -13.10 -12.72
C LEU A 87 3.13 -13.11 -14.23
N TRP A 88 4.14 -12.35 -14.64
CA TRP A 88 4.58 -12.29 -16.04
C TRP A 88 5.31 -13.57 -16.48
N GLN A 89 5.97 -14.25 -15.55
CA GLN A 89 6.58 -15.56 -15.79
C GLN A 89 5.59 -16.73 -15.71
N GLU A 90 4.28 -16.43 -15.62
CA GLU A 90 3.19 -17.41 -15.46
C GLU A 90 3.34 -18.32 -14.22
N ARG A 91 4.11 -17.88 -13.20
CA ARG A 91 4.27 -18.56 -11.91
C ARG A 91 3.16 -18.13 -10.95
N ALA A 92 1.93 -18.54 -11.27
CA ALA A 92 0.71 -18.05 -10.62
C ALA A 92 0.70 -18.24 -9.09
N TRP A 93 1.16 -19.39 -8.58
CA TRP A 93 1.15 -19.68 -7.15
C TRP A 93 2.15 -18.80 -6.38
N LEU A 94 3.35 -18.61 -6.92
CA LEU A 94 4.35 -17.74 -6.30
C LEU A 94 3.90 -16.27 -6.33
N SER A 95 3.32 -15.83 -7.44
CA SER A 95 2.77 -14.49 -7.57
C SER A 95 1.68 -14.21 -6.53
N GLY A 96 0.65 -15.07 -6.47
CA GLY A 96 -0.44 -14.92 -5.51
C GLY A 96 0.03 -15.01 -4.06
N GLY A 97 0.94 -15.95 -3.76
CA GLY A 97 1.55 -16.10 -2.44
C GLY A 97 2.31 -14.85 -1.98
N MET A 98 3.04 -14.21 -2.90
CA MET A 98 3.80 -12.99 -2.59
C MET A 98 2.88 -11.80 -2.35
N PHE A 99 1.83 -11.62 -3.16
CA PHE A 99 0.81 -10.60 -2.91
C PHE A 99 0.08 -10.83 -1.57
N ALA A 100 -0.23 -12.08 -1.25
CA ALA A 100 -0.85 -12.45 0.02
C ALA A 100 0.07 -12.14 1.22
N LEU A 101 1.35 -12.42 1.11
CA LEU A 101 2.32 -12.13 2.17
C LEU A 101 2.44 -10.62 2.40
N ALA A 102 2.54 -9.83 1.32
CA ALA A 102 2.54 -8.37 1.42
C ALA A 102 1.25 -7.85 2.09
N ALA A 103 0.08 -8.37 1.70
CA ALA A 103 -1.21 -8.00 2.28
C ALA A 103 -1.35 -8.44 3.75
N ALA A 104 -0.77 -9.56 4.16
CA ALA A 104 -0.78 -10.02 5.53
C ALA A 104 0.12 -9.18 6.46
N ILE A 105 1.19 -8.58 5.93
CA ILE A 105 2.04 -7.63 6.66
C ILE A 105 1.33 -6.29 6.79
N LYS A 106 0.78 -5.76 5.70
CA LYS A 106 0.08 -4.48 5.65
C LYS A 106 -1.06 -4.58 4.64
N VAL A 107 -2.26 -4.24 5.02
CA VAL A 107 -3.50 -4.59 4.30
C VAL A 107 -3.62 -3.99 2.90
N PHE A 108 -3.11 -2.78 2.67
CA PHE A 108 -3.37 -2.08 1.41
C PHE A 108 -2.92 -2.82 0.12
N PRO A 109 -1.89 -3.71 0.09
CA PRO A 109 -1.61 -4.57 -1.05
C PRO A 109 -2.75 -5.50 -1.47
N VAL A 110 -3.78 -5.70 -0.63
CA VAL A 110 -4.97 -6.48 -1.02
C VAL A 110 -5.67 -5.88 -2.23
N ALA A 111 -5.49 -4.59 -2.48
CA ALA A 111 -6.04 -3.89 -3.64
C ALA A 111 -5.55 -4.44 -5.01
N VAL A 112 -4.53 -5.30 -5.02
CA VAL A 112 -4.13 -6.02 -6.26
C VAL A 112 -5.15 -7.10 -6.64
N LEU A 113 -5.95 -7.60 -5.70
CA LEU A 113 -6.92 -8.68 -5.99
C LEU A 113 -7.96 -8.29 -7.05
N PRO A 114 -8.66 -7.13 -6.97
CA PRO A 114 -9.53 -6.67 -8.07
C PRO A 114 -8.82 -6.59 -9.42
N TYR A 115 -7.57 -6.15 -9.45
CA TYR A 115 -6.76 -6.12 -10.66
C TYR A 115 -6.53 -7.52 -11.24
N LEU A 116 -6.16 -8.51 -10.41
CA LEU A 116 -5.98 -9.90 -10.86
C LEU A 116 -7.27 -10.46 -11.44
N LEU A 117 -8.42 -10.20 -10.82
CA LEU A 117 -9.74 -10.62 -11.29
C LEU A 117 -10.09 -9.95 -12.63
N TRP A 118 -9.90 -8.63 -12.75
CA TRP A 118 -10.12 -7.89 -14.00
C TRP A 118 -9.25 -8.40 -15.14
N ARG A 119 -7.96 -8.66 -14.85
CA ARG A 119 -7.01 -9.22 -15.85
C ARG A 119 -7.18 -10.72 -16.07
N ARG A 120 -8.21 -11.36 -15.46
CA ARG A 120 -8.50 -12.80 -15.57
C ARG A 120 -7.29 -13.68 -15.20
N ARG A 121 -6.51 -13.25 -14.20
CA ARG A 121 -5.40 -14.01 -13.62
C ARG A 121 -5.91 -14.88 -12.46
N TRP A 122 -6.90 -15.74 -12.76
CA TRP A 122 -7.67 -16.52 -11.78
C TRP A 122 -6.79 -17.36 -10.85
N ALA A 123 -5.78 -18.04 -11.41
CA ALA A 123 -4.88 -18.88 -10.63
C ALA A 123 -4.08 -18.08 -9.60
N SER A 124 -3.60 -16.86 -9.97
CA SER A 124 -2.90 -15.99 -9.02
C SER A 124 -3.87 -15.39 -8.00
N ALA A 125 -5.10 -15.04 -8.40
CA ALA A 125 -6.12 -14.55 -7.47
C ALA A 125 -6.51 -15.63 -6.45
N THR A 126 -6.75 -16.86 -6.90
CA THR A 126 -7.06 -18.00 -6.01
C THR A 126 -5.90 -18.29 -5.05
N SER A 127 -4.67 -18.31 -5.57
CA SER A 127 -3.48 -18.47 -4.74
C SER A 127 -3.35 -17.36 -3.70
N MET A 128 -3.60 -16.10 -4.09
CA MET A 128 -3.57 -14.97 -3.16
C MET A 128 -4.58 -15.15 -2.03
N VAL A 129 -5.82 -15.52 -2.33
CA VAL A 129 -6.87 -15.71 -1.32
C VAL A 129 -6.52 -16.88 -0.40
N ALA A 130 -6.08 -18.02 -0.96
CA ALA A 130 -5.70 -19.19 -0.19
C ALA A 130 -4.50 -18.91 0.73
N CYS A 131 -3.43 -18.31 0.19
CA CYS A 131 -2.25 -17.96 0.98
C CYS A 131 -2.55 -16.90 2.03
N LEU A 132 -3.44 -15.93 1.73
CA LEU A 132 -3.86 -14.94 2.72
C LEU A 132 -4.59 -15.60 3.89
N GLY A 133 -5.46 -16.58 3.62
CA GLY A 133 -6.07 -17.40 4.65
C GLY A 133 -5.04 -18.15 5.51
N ILE A 134 -4.03 -18.75 4.87
CA ILE A 134 -2.93 -19.42 5.58
C ILE A 134 -2.17 -18.42 6.48
N PHE A 135 -1.77 -17.26 5.94
CA PHE A 135 -1.00 -16.26 6.69
C PHE A 135 -1.78 -15.59 7.82
N LEU A 136 -3.09 -15.43 7.68
CA LEU A 136 -3.91 -14.81 8.71
C LEU A 136 -4.40 -15.78 9.78
N PHE A 137 -4.62 -17.04 9.44
CA PHE A 137 -5.23 -18.02 10.34
C PHE A 137 -4.27 -19.14 10.75
N LEU A 138 -3.61 -19.80 9.80
CA LEU A 138 -2.82 -21.00 10.11
C LEU A 138 -1.43 -20.68 10.66
N VAL A 139 -0.73 -19.70 10.10
CA VAL A 139 0.63 -19.31 10.56
C VAL A 139 0.62 -18.75 11.98
N PRO A 140 -0.34 -17.89 12.39
CA PRO A 140 -0.39 -17.40 13.76
C PRO A 140 -0.91 -18.40 14.79
N ALA A 141 -1.70 -19.42 14.37
CA ALA A 141 -2.39 -20.34 15.28
C ALA A 141 -1.46 -21.10 16.24
N PRO A 142 -0.30 -21.67 15.81
CA PRO A 142 0.61 -22.35 16.73
C PRO A 142 1.21 -21.46 17.81
N ILE A 143 1.38 -20.16 17.52
CA ILE A 143 2.04 -19.20 18.41
C ILE A 143 1.04 -18.52 19.37
N ARG A 144 -0.17 -18.25 18.89
CA ARG A 144 -1.17 -17.43 19.59
C ARG A 144 -2.40 -18.22 20.06
N GLY A 145 -2.61 -19.44 19.56
CA GLY A 145 -3.87 -20.16 19.66
C GLY A 145 -4.88 -19.69 18.61
N PHE A 146 -5.65 -20.61 18.06
CA PHE A 146 -6.60 -20.32 16.96
C PHE A 146 -7.71 -19.36 17.38
N GLU A 147 -8.37 -19.63 18.50
CA GLU A 147 -9.49 -18.82 19.02
C GLU A 147 -9.06 -17.36 19.29
N ARG A 148 -7.93 -17.19 19.97
CA ARG A 148 -7.38 -15.87 20.24
C ARG A 148 -7.04 -15.14 18.95
N ASN A 149 -6.42 -15.79 17.99
CA ASN A 149 -6.08 -15.19 16.70
C ASN A 149 -7.33 -14.73 15.94
N VAL A 150 -8.40 -15.54 15.91
CA VAL A 150 -9.69 -15.17 15.28
C VAL A 150 -10.33 -13.98 16.01
N SER A 151 -10.34 -13.98 17.34
CA SER A 151 -10.86 -12.87 18.15
C SER A 151 -10.11 -11.55 17.89
N GLU A 152 -8.78 -11.60 17.83
CA GLU A 152 -7.94 -10.44 17.53
C GLU A 152 -8.15 -9.92 16.09
N LEU A 153 -8.29 -10.82 15.11
CA LEU A 153 -8.63 -10.43 13.74
C LEU A 153 -10.02 -9.78 13.66
N ALA A 154 -11.01 -10.32 14.36
CA ALA A 154 -12.34 -9.74 14.41
C ALA A 154 -12.34 -8.35 15.10
N THR A 155 -11.56 -8.19 16.15
CA THR A 155 -11.37 -6.91 16.84
C THR A 155 -10.69 -5.88 15.91
N TRP A 156 -9.63 -6.31 15.22
CA TRP A 156 -8.96 -5.49 14.22
C TRP A 156 -9.91 -5.08 13.08
N TYR A 157 -10.69 -6.03 12.54
CA TYR A 157 -11.64 -5.73 11.46
C TYR A 157 -12.69 -4.72 11.91
N ARG A 158 -13.29 -4.91 13.09
CA ARG A 158 -14.28 -3.97 13.63
C ARG A 158 -13.69 -2.58 13.87
N GLY A 159 -12.46 -2.52 14.38
CA GLY A 159 -11.80 -1.24 14.65
C GLY A 159 -11.28 -0.54 13.41
N MET A 160 -10.83 -1.26 12.38
CA MET A 160 -10.17 -0.67 11.22
C MET A 160 -11.07 -0.53 9.99
N VAL A 161 -12.07 -1.39 9.85
CA VAL A 161 -12.96 -1.41 8.69
C VAL A 161 -14.37 -1.00 9.07
N GLY A 162 -14.86 -1.48 10.22
CA GLY A 162 -16.23 -1.23 10.69
C GLY A 162 -16.44 0.10 11.40
N SER A 163 -15.39 0.80 11.82
CA SER A 163 -15.49 2.06 12.57
C SER A 163 -15.37 3.31 11.69
N ASN A 164 -16.21 3.39 10.65
CA ASN A 164 -16.26 4.58 9.81
C ASN A 164 -17.31 5.55 10.36
N SER A 165 -16.90 6.77 10.69
CA SER A 165 -17.75 7.83 11.22
C SER A 165 -17.32 9.20 10.69
N GLU A 166 -18.14 10.21 10.98
CA GLU A 166 -17.79 11.62 10.72
C GLU A 166 -16.47 12.05 11.36
N GLN A 167 -16.15 11.50 12.51
CA GLN A 167 -14.95 11.82 13.28
C GLN A 167 -13.70 11.16 12.71
N GLY A 168 -13.84 10.08 11.94
CA GLY A 168 -12.73 9.39 11.32
C GLY A 168 -13.00 7.91 11.03
N PHE A 169 -11.97 7.21 10.67
CA PHE A 169 -11.98 5.77 10.41
C PHE A 169 -10.74 5.11 11.00
N GLY A 170 -10.82 3.80 11.26
CA GLY A 170 -9.68 3.02 11.71
C GLY A 170 -9.17 3.40 13.10
N GLN A 171 -10.03 3.86 14.01
CA GLN A 171 -9.69 4.22 15.40
C GLN A 171 -8.59 5.30 15.53
N ARG A 172 -8.47 6.21 14.55
CA ARG A 172 -7.45 7.26 14.54
C ARG A 172 -8.05 8.61 14.15
N ASP A 173 -9.12 9.00 14.82
CA ASP A 173 -9.97 10.14 14.46
C ASP A 173 -9.18 11.42 14.19
N ALA A 174 -8.28 11.81 15.09
CA ALA A 174 -7.47 13.02 14.92
C ALA A 174 -6.48 12.99 13.74
N GLN A 175 -6.12 11.79 13.24
CA GLN A 175 -5.09 11.66 12.20
C GLN A 175 -5.67 11.46 10.80
N ASN A 176 -6.93 11.03 10.71
CA ASN A 176 -7.54 10.67 9.44
C ASN A 176 -7.75 11.87 8.52
N TRP A 177 -8.17 12.98 9.09
CA TRP A 177 -8.46 14.21 8.35
C TRP A 177 -7.31 15.21 8.35
N SER A 178 -6.24 14.97 9.12
CA SER A 178 -5.10 15.87 9.23
C SER A 178 -4.31 15.98 7.92
N TRP A 179 -3.50 17.03 7.82
CA TRP A 179 -2.67 17.32 6.65
C TRP A 179 -1.66 16.20 6.31
N VAL A 180 -1.27 15.36 7.29
CA VAL A 180 -0.33 14.25 7.05
C VAL A 180 -0.95 13.10 6.24
N ASN A 181 -2.29 13.04 6.15
CA ASN A 181 -2.98 12.05 5.33
C ASN A 181 -3.27 12.63 3.94
N GLN A 182 -2.57 12.15 2.94
CA GLN A 182 -2.67 12.57 1.54
C GLN A 182 -3.50 11.61 0.67
N SER A 183 -4.33 10.77 1.28
CA SER A 183 -5.25 9.90 0.55
C SER A 183 -6.34 10.71 -0.17
N VAL A 184 -6.87 10.17 -1.27
CA VAL A 184 -8.03 10.75 -1.97
C VAL A 184 -9.18 10.99 -0.99
N ILE A 185 -9.42 10.06 -0.07
CA ILE A 185 -10.47 10.19 0.96
C ILE A 185 -10.23 11.43 1.81
N ALA A 186 -9.06 11.54 2.44
CA ALA A 186 -8.78 12.63 3.38
C ALA A 186 -8.72 13.99 2.69
N VAL A 187 -8.12 14.06 1.51
CA VAL A 187 -8.04 15.31 0.73
C VAL A 187 -9.43 15.77 0.32
N THR A 188 -10.26 14.87 -0.22
CA THR A 188 -11.64 15.20 -0.61
C THR A 188 -12.43 15.72 0.59
N HIS A 189 -12.41 15.02 1.72
CA HIS A 189 -13.14 15.47 2.91
C HIS A 189 -12.68 16.84 3.40
N ARG A 190 -11.36 17.12 3.41
CA ARG A 190 -10.84 18.46 3.78
C ARG A 190 -11.27 19.57 2.81
N LEU A 191 -11.41 19.23 1.53
CA LEU A 191 -11.83 20.21 0.51
C LEU A 191 -13.33 20.52 0.56
N VAL A 192 -14.16 19.55 0.94
CA VAL A 192 -15.63 19.74 0.87
C VAL A 192 -16.32 19.83 2.22
N ARG A 193 -15.58 19.67 3.35
CA ARG A 193 -16.12 19.74 4.71
C ARG A 193 -15.31 20.71 5.58
N PRO A 194 -15.92 21.39 6.56
CA PRO A 194 -15.24 22.29 7.49
C PRO A 194 -14.46 21.49 8.55
N ILE A 195 -13.35 20.87 8.14
CA ILE A 195 -12.50 20.05 9.00
C ILE A 195 -11.25 20.82 9.35
N ASN A 196 -10.94 20.93 10.65
CA ASN A 196 -9.65 21.42 11.11
C ASN A 196 -8.56 20.39 10.75
N TYR A 197 -7.67 20.71 9.81
CA TYR A 197 -6.62 19.80 9.39
C TYR A 197 -5.38 19.80 10.30
N ASN A 198 -5.29 20.72 11.28
CA ASN A 198 -4.27 20.73 12.33
C ASN A 198 -4.63 19.90 13.56
N GLN A 199 -5.60 18.99 13.49
CA GLN A 199 -6.06 18.19 14.63
C GLN A 199 -4.96 17.40 15.36
N ILE A 200 -3.83 17.13 14.70
CA ILE A 200 -2.70 16.39 15.30
C ILE A 200 -1.96 17.24 16.32
N ASP A 201 -1.93 18.55 16.15
CA ASP A 201 -1.19 19.47 17.01
C ASP A 201 -2.16 20.45 17.66
N PRO A 202 -2.64 20.15 18.88
CA PRO A 202 -3.57 21.02 19.58
C PRO A 202 -3.01 22.42 19.90
N ALA A 203 -1.68 22.58 19.86
CA ALA A 203 -1.03 23.87 20.11
C ALA A 203 -1.13 24.82 18.90
N LYS A 204 -1.47 24.30 17.72
CA LYS A 204 -1.65 25.11 16.52
C LYS A 204 -3.09 25.61 16.39
N PRO A 205 -3.29 26.82 15.84
CA PRO A 205 -4.62 27.32 15.56
C PRO A 205 -5.36 26.41 14.58
N ALA A 206 -6.67 26.32 14.72
CA ALA A 206 -7.52 25.59 13.81
C ALA A 206 -7.38 26.18 12.39
N GLN A 207 -7.18 25.32 11.39
CA GLN A 207 -7.07 25.70 9.98
C GLN A 207 -8.01 24.87 9.14
N TYR A 208 -8.67 25.55 8.20
CA TYR A 208 -9.66 24.98 7.29
C TYR A 208 -9.26 25.30 5.85
N MET A 209 -9.48 24.36 4.94
CA MET A 209 -9.17 24.53 3.52
C MET A 209 -10.38 24.20 2.62
N ASN A 210 -11.54 24.03 3.22
CA ASN A 210 -12.74 23.64 2.51
C ASN A 210 -13.24 24.76 1.60
N VAL A 211 -13.65 24.39 0.38
CA VAL A 211 -14.28 25.27 -0.62
C VAL A 211 -15.80 25.09 -0.62
N ALA A 212 -16.31 24.12 0.12
CA ALA A 212 -17.72 23.82 0.31
C ALA A 212 -17.97 23.41 1.77
N ASP A 213 -19.21 23.36 2.17
CA ASP A 213 -19.66 22.92 3.49
C ASP A 213 -20.70 21.82 3.31
N LEU A 214 -20.22 20.61 3.04
CA LEU A 214 -21.05 19.44 2.79
C LEU A 214 -21.05 18.50 4.01
N ASP A 215 -22.12 17.73 4.13
CA ASP A 215 -22.23 16.67 5.14
C ASP A 215 -21.32 15.47 4.81
N TYR A 216 -21.08 14.63 5.81
CA TYR A 216 -20.21 13.45 5.70
C TYR A 216 -20.67 12.47 4.61
N LYS A 217 -21.97 12.25 4.50
CA LYS A 217 -22.54 11.30 3.53
C LYS A 217 -22.33 11.77 2.10
N THR A 218 -22.57 13.04 1.84
CA THR A 218 -22.35 13.66 0.51
C THR A 218 -20.87 13.64 0.15
N ALA A 219 -19.97 13.95 1.09
CA ALA A 219 -18.54 13.85 0.87
C ALA A 219 -18.08 12.42 0.51
N ASN A 220 -18.65 11.39 1.16
CA ASN A 220 -18.37 9.98 0.80
C ASN A 220 -18.85 9.62 -0.62
N TRP A 221 -19.99 10.17 -1.07
CA TRP A 221 -20.43 9.96 -2.46
C TRP A 221 -19.48 10.58 -3.47
N ILE A 222 -18.92 11.77 -3.16
CA ILE A 222 -17.88 12.39 -3.99
C ILE A 222 -16.62 11.49 -4.03
N VAL A 223 -16.17 10.98 -2.89
CA VAL A 223 -15.04 10.05 -2.83
C VAL A 223 -15.30 8.81 -3.69
N LEU A 224 -16.49 8.23 -3.58
CA LEU A 224 -16.86 7.05 -4.39
C LEU A 224 -16.87 7.38 -5.89
N ALA A 225 -17.43 8.53 -6.27
CA ALA A 225 -17.43 9.01 -7.66
C ALA A 225 -16.01 9.22 -8.20
N LEU A 226 -15.11 9.80 -7.39
CA LEU A 226 -13.70 9.97 -7.74
C LEU A 226 -13.00 8.62 -7.93
N PHE A 227 -13.20 7.66 -7.03
CA PHE A 227 -12.64 6.32 -7.20
C PHE A 227 -13.19 5.60 -8.44
N ALA A 228 -14.48 5.76 -8.72
CA ALA A 228 -15.08 5.21 -9.94
C ALA A 228 -14.47 5.86 -11.20
N ALA A 229 -14.34 7.19 -11.22
CA ALA A 229 -13.74 7.92 -12.33
C ALA A 229 -12.27 7.53 -12.56
N ILE A 230 -11.47 7.45 -11.49
CA ILE A 230 -10.08 7.01 -11.53
C ILE A 230 -9.97 5.56 -12.02
N GLY A 231 -10.81 4.66 -11.51
CA GLY A 231 -10.84 3.26 -11.91
C GLY A 231 -11.24 3.07 -13.38
N LEU A 232 -12.28 3.78 -13.83
CA LEU A 232 -12.69 3.77 -15.24
C LEU A 232 -11.63 4.38 -16.15
N GLY A 233 -10.98 5.47 -15.72
CA GLY A 233 -9.86 6.07 -16.42
C GLY A 233 -8.69 5.09 -16.57
N PHE A 234 -8.34 4.38 -15.50
CA PHE A 234 -7.32 3.32 -15.53
C PHE A 234 -7.68 2.22 -16.55
N ILE A 235 -8.91 1.71 -16.48
CA ILE A 235 -9.39 0.68 -17.41
C ILE A 235 -9.36 1.17 -18.86
N GLY A 236 -9.72 2.44 -19.09
CA GLY A 236 -9.77 3.03 -20.43
C GLY A 236 -8.40 3.30 -21.06
N ILE A 237 -7.40 3.63 -20.24
CA ILE A 237 -6.03 3.92 -20.72
C ILE A 237 -5.24 2.62 -20.99
N ILE A 238 -5.47 1.58 -20.20
CA ILE A 238 -4.69 0.35 -20.28
C ILE A 238 -5.14 -0.51 -21.47
N PRO A 239 -4.20 -0.94 -22.33
CA PRO A 239 -4.53 -1.77 -23.50
C PRO A 239 -5.16 -3.12 -23.10
N ALA A 240 -5.96 -3.66 -24.01
CA ALA A 240 -6.44 -5.03 -23.86
C ALA A 240 -5.27 -6.02 -23.75
N ARG A 241 -5.44 -7.09 -22.97
CA ARG A 241 -4.38 -8.08 -22.69
C ARG A 241 -3.71 -8.63 -23.94
N SER A 242 -4.45 -8.80 -25.02
CA SER A 242 -3.93 -9.29 -26.31
C SER A 242 -3.00 -8.31 -27.04
N LYS A 243 -3.00 -7.03 -26.62
CA LYS A 243 -2.18 -5.96 -27.21
C LYS A 243 -1.04 -5.51 -26.27
N MET A 244 -0.83 -6.22 -25.15
CA MET A 244 0.18 -5.86 -24.18
C MET A 244 1.59 -6.13 -24.70
N THR A 245 2.47 -5.15 -24.53
CA THR A 245 3.92 -5.25 -24.70
C THR A 245 4.58 -5.28 -23.31
N SER A 246 5.87 -5.66 -23.25
CA SER A 246 6.60 -5.61 -21.97
C SER A 246 6.58 -4.19 -21.36
N ARG A 247 6.73 -3.17 -22.21
CA ARG A 247 6.69 -1.77 -21.78
C ARG A 247 5.31 -1.38 -21.24
N SER A 248 4.24 -1.62 -21.98
CA SER A 248 2.89 -1.28 -21.52
C SER A 248 2.46 -2.05 -20.27
N THR A 249 3.02 -3.24 -20.05
CA THR A 249 2.81 -4.02 -18.83
C THR A 249 3.52 -3.38 -17.62
N ALA A 250 4.73 -2.86 -17.80
CA ALA A 250 5.44 -2.13 -16.75
C ALA A 250 4.72 -0.82 -16.41
N GLU A 251 4.30 -0.06 -17.43
CA GLU A 251 3.51 1.17 -17.25
C GLU A 251 2.19 0.90 -16.50
N GLU A 252 1.49 -0.18 -16.83
CA GLU A 252 0.28 -0.62 -16.13
C GLU A 252 0.52 -0.88 -14.65
N VAL A 253 1.59 -1.61 -14.32
CA VAL A 253 1.96 -1.89 -12.91
C VAL A 253 2.33 -0.59 -12.20
N GLY A 254 3.08 0.31 -12.84
CA GLY A 254 3.42 1.61 -12.28
C GLY A 254 2.17 2.43 -11.92
N ILE A 255 1.25 2.59 -12.86
CA ILE A 255 -0.02 3.29 -12.63
C ILE A 255 -0.81 2.61 -11.50
N LEU A 256 -0.90 1.28 -11.51
CA LEU A 256 -1.60 0.53 -10.46
C LEU A 256 -1.01 0.79 -9.08
N LEU A 257 0.33 0.77 -8.93
CA LEU A 257 1.00 1.05 -7.66
C LEU A 257 0.75 2.49 -7.19
N CYS A 258 0.76 3.47 -8.09
CA CYS A 258 0.37 4.84 -7.78
C CYS A 258 -1.07 4.92 -7.27
N LEU A 259 -2.00 4.29 -7.98
CA LEU A 259 -3.42 4.26 -7.59
C LEU A 259 -3.64 3.59 -6.25
N MET A 260 -2.97 2.48 -5.99
CA MET A 260 -3.02 1.80 -4.69
C MET A 260 -2.53 2.70 -3.55
N THR A 261 -1.50 3.50 -3.81
CA THR A 261 -0.94 4.42 -2.80
C THR A 261 -1.93 5.51 -2.43
N ILE A 262 -2.54 6.19 -3.41
CA ILE A 262 -3.49 7.29 -3.16
C ILE A 262 -4.88 6.80 -2.73
N ALA A 263 -5.25 5.57 -3.10
CA ALA A 263 -6.51 4.95 -2.70
C ALA A 263 -6.45 4.36 -1.28
N SER A 264 -5.25 4.19 -0.71
CA SER A 264 -5.11 3.76 0.68
C SER A 264 -5.80 4.75 1.60
N PRO A 265 -6.64 4.32 2.55
CA PRO A 265 -7.33 5.24 3.48
C PRO A 265 -6.38 6.12 4.29
N LEU A 266 -5.16 5.67 4.53
CA LEU A 266 -4.10 6.37 5.25
C LEU A 266 -2.86 6.45 4.36
N ALA A 267 -2.83 7.38 3.43
CA ALA A 267 -1.67 7.65 2.58
C ALA A 267 -0.78 8.73 3.23
N ARG A 268 0.21 8.31 4.00
CA ARG A 268 1.23 9.20 4.59
C ARG A 268 2.46 9.28 3.69
N GLN A 269 3.34 10.25 3.94
CA GLN A 269 4.53 10.52 3.13
C GLN A 269 5.34 9.25 2.82
N TYR A 270 5.61 8.42 3.82
CA TYR A 270 6.37 7.17 3.64
C TYR A 270 5.67 6.10 2.76
N TYR A 271 4.42 6.28 2.35
CA TYR A 271 3.78 5.44 1.33
C TYR A 271 4.26 5.80 -0.07
N PHE A 272 4.65 7.06 -0.30
CA PHE A 272 5.08 7.55 -1.61
C PHE A 272 6.45 7.01 -2.05
N VAL A 273 7.16 6.23 -1.22
CA VAL A 273 8.30 5.42 -1.68
C VAL A 273 7.90 4.44 -2.80
N TRP A 274 6.61 4.13 -2.95
CA TRP A 274 6.11 3.29 -4.04
C TRP A 274 6.17 3.98 -5.41
N LEU A 275 6.34 5.31 -5.44
CA LEU A 275 6.66 6.06 -6.66
C LEU A 275 8.09 5.81 -7.16
N PHE A 276 8.89 5.02 -6.44
CA PHE A 276 10.20 4.58 -6.93
C PHE A 276 10.06 3.71 -8.20
N PHE A 277 8.98 2.97 -8.30
CA PHE A 277 8.56 2.31 -9.52
C PHE A 277 7.29 3.01 -9.98
N PRO A 278 7.26 3.71 -10.94
CA PRO A 278 7.23 3.47 -12.37
C PRO A 278 8.36 4.06 -13.21
#